data_32f019edb73632093bc257468b63e307
#
_entry.id   32f019edb73632093bc257468b63e307
#
_cell.length_a   1.000
_cell.length_b   1.000
_cell.length_c   1.000
_cell.angle_alpha   90.00
_cell.angle_beta   90.00
_cell.angle_gamma   90.00
#
_symmetry.space_group_name_H-M   'P 1'
#
loop_
_entity.id
_entity.type
_entity.pdbx_description
1 polymer ?
#
loop_
_entity_poly.entity_id
_entity_poly.type
_entity_poly.pdbx_seq_one_letter_code
_entity_poly.pdbx_strand_id
1 'polypeptide(L)'
;MLIMKIVLLVCAASMLCCLLLPSCNDKINVNQQVDFSLECWHLQNTIGLDEEVELRLTLKRSADFEETDYYIGYIQLAGQGVLYDREETILENRELYELTSIAELDRRDPCRQQFTLFYRNTSNKSPEIQIVVVDSFGQERTLNIGFEAE
;
A
#
# COMPACT_ATOMS: atom_id res chain seq x y z
N MET A 1 -42.09 -59.57 -9.70
CA MET A 1 -41.04 -59.54 -8.69
C MET A 1 -39.68 -59.06 -9.19
N LEU A 2 -39.27 -59.45 -10.40
CA LEU A 2 -37.99 -59.04 -11.01
C LEU A 2 -37.94 -57.53 -11.33
N ILE A 3 -38.99 -57.00 -11.94
CA ILE A 3 -39.09 -55.59 -12.35
C ILE A 3 -39.01 -54.64 -11.12
N MET A 4 -39.65 -55.04 -9.99
CA MET A 4 -39.64 -54.23 -8.77
C MET A 4 -38.25 -54.18 -8.12
N LYS A 5 -37.44 -55.26 -8.23
CA LYS A 5 -36.07 -55.29 -7.79
C LYS A 5 -35.15 -54.39 -8.65
N ILE A 6 -35.37 -54.39 -9.96
CA ILE A 6 -34.62 -53.53 -10.92
C ILE A 6 -34.92 -52.04 -10.67
N VAL A 7 -36.18 -51.66 -10.48
CA VAL A 7 -36.57 -50.29 -10.16
C VAL A 7 -35.95 -49.83 -8.84
N LEU A 8 -35.95 -50.67 -7.81
CA LEU A 8 -35.34 -50.32 -6.53
C LEU A 8 -33.80 -50.13 -6.61
N LEU A 9 -33.15 -50.96 -7.45
CA LEU A 9 -31.70 -50.84 -7.69
C LEU A 9 -31.32 -49.61 -8.46
N VAL A 10 -32.11 -49.20 -9.45
CA VAL A 10 -31.89 -47.96 -10.20
C VAL A 10 -32.14 -46.73 -9.35
N CYS A 11 -33.17 -46.72 -8.50
CA CYS A 11 -33.41 -45.62 -7.55
C CYS A 11 -32.29 -45.48 -6.52
N ALA A 12 -31.76 -46.60 -5.99
CA ALA A 12 -30.64 -46.56 -5.05
C ALA A 12 -29.35 -46.07 -5.71
N ALA A 13 -29.06 -46.45 -6.95
CA ALA A 13 -27.90 -45.96 -7.70
C ALA A 13 -28.02 -44.46 -8.05
N SER A 14 -29.20 -44.00 -8.37
CA SER A 14 -29.48 -42.57 -8.63
C SER A 14 -29.30 -41.72 -7.38
N MET A 15 -29.71 -42.19 -6.20
CA MET A 15 -29.59 -41.46 -4.94
C MET A 15 -28.14 -41.44 -4.46
N LEU A 16 -27.33 -42.45 -4.75
CA LEU A 16 -25.91 -42.47 -4.41
C LEU A 16 -25.10 -41.49 -5.29
N CYS A 17 -25.50 -41.26 -6.53
CA CYS A 17 -24.85 -40.34 -7.47
C CYS A 17 -24.97 -38.87 -7.01
N CYS A 18 -26.06 -38.50 -6.32
CA CYS A 18 -26.30 -37.14 -5.81
C CYS A 18 -25.43 -36.80 -4.59
N LEU A 19 -24.85 -37.79 -3.91
CA LEU A 19 -23.98 -37.59 -2.75
C LEU A 19 -22.50 -37.36 -3.14
N LEU A 20 -22.15 -37.55 -4.41
CA LEU A 20 -20.78 -37.35 -4.90
C LEU A 20 -20.55 -36.05 -5.63
N LEU A 21 -21.50 -35.09 -5.57
CA LEU A 21 -21.21 -33.75 -6.03
C LEU A 21 -20.22 -33.11 -5.06
N PRO A 22 -18.96 -32.88 -5.43
CA PRO A 22 -18.08 -32.06 -4.62
C PRO A 22 -18.75 -30.69 -4.52
N SER A 23 -19.11 -30.30 -3.31
CA SER A 23 -19.39 -28.91 -3.02
C SER A 23 -18.12 -28.15 -3.37
N CYS A 24 -18.09 -27.53 -4.55
CA CYS A 24 -17.11 -26.52 -4.87
C CYS A 24 -17.33 -25.40 -3.87
N ASN A 25 -16.58 -25.46 -2.78
CA ASN A 25 -16.40 -24.34 -1.88
C ASN A 25 -15.34 -23.45 -2.55
N ASP A 26 -15.70 -22.89 -3.72
CA ASP A 26 -14.94 -21.78 -4.29
C ASP A 26 -15.14 -20.63 -3.33
N LYS A 27 -14.20 -20.51 -2.38
CA LYS A 27 -13.91 -19.23 -1.76
C LYS A 27 -13.47 -18.35 -2.93
N ILE A 28 -14.42 -17.61 -3.47
CA ILE A 28 -14.12 -16.50 -4.34
C ILE A 28 -13.34 -15.53 -3.43
N ASN A 29 -12.01 -15.63 -3.48
CA ASN A 29 -11.16 -14.54 -2.98
C ASN A 29 -11.43 -13.37 -3.94
N VAL A 30 -12.44 -12.59 -3.62
CA VAL A 30 -12.61 -11.28 -4.20
C VAL A 30 -11.43 -10.48 -3.64
N ASN A 31 -10.34 -10.41 -4.39
CA ASN A 31 -9.27 -9.44 -4.17
C ASN A 31 -9.89 -8.06 -4.33
N GLN A 32 -10.47 -7.57 -3.25
CA GLN A 32 -11.13 -6.27 -3.24
C GLN A 32 -10.03 -5.23 -3.11
N GLN A 33 -9.69 -4.64 -4.24
CA GLN A 33 -8.75 -3.53 -4.32
C GLN A 33 -9.32 -2.35 -3.51
N VAL A 34 -8.60 -1.94 -2.47
CA VAL A 34 -8.99 -0.82 -1.61
C VAL A 34 -8.39 0.46 -2.17
N ASP A 35 -9.24 1.44 -2.44
CA ASP A 35 -8.75 2.75 -2.88
C ASP A 35 -8.05 3.47 -1.73
N PHE A 36 -6.94 4.16 -2.05
CA PHE A 36 -6.16 4.91 -1.07
C PHE A 36 -5.66 6.24 -1.65
N SER A 37 -5.31 7.16 -0.76
CA SER A 37 -4.71 8.44 -1.09
C SER A 37 -3.55 8.75 -0.14
N LEU A 38 -2.62 9.58 -0.62
CA LEU A 38 -1.49 10.08 0.15
C LEU A 38 -1.61 11.60 0.29
N GLU A 39 -1.45 12.10 1.50
CA GLU A 39 -1.41 13.52 1.82
C GLU A 39 -0.11 13.84 2.54
N CYS A 40 0.42 15.04 2.31
CA CYS A 40 1.58 15.57 3.04
C CYS A 40 1.27 16.97 3.56
N TRP A 41 1.72 17.21 4.78
CA TRP A 41 1.80 18.53 5.37
C TRP A 41 3.24 18.85 5.71
N HIS A 42 3.70 20.05 5.37
CA HIS A 42 5.00 20.60 5.76
C HIS A 42 4.85 22.08 6.06
N LEU A 43 5.72 22.58 6.92
CA LEU A 43 5.63 23.98 7.40
C LEU A 43 6.28 24.97 6.42
N GLN A 44 7.38 24.55 5.77
CA GLN A 44 8.22 25.42 4.95
C GLN A 44 7.94 25.20 3.48
N ASN A 45 7.96 26.31 2.70
CA ASN A 45 7.90 26.29 1.24
C ASN A 45 9.27 26.66 0.62
N THR A 46 10.20 27.15 1.44
CA THR A 46 11.58 27.48 1.07
C THR A 46 12.54 26.57 1.82
N ILE A 47 13.69 26.28 1.23
CA ILE A 47 14.72 25.45 1.85
C ILE A 47 16.11 25.89 1.41
N GLY A 48 16.98 26.14 2.38
CA GLY A 48 18.39 26.47 2.14
C GLY A 48 19.25 25.21 1.91
N LEU A 49 20.53 25.45 1.58
CA LEU A 49 21.54 24.39 1.50
C LEU A 49 21.75 23.77 2.88
N ASP A 50 21.80 22.45 2.95
CA ASP A 50 21.95 21.66 4.17
C ASP A 50 20.79 21.83 5.19
N GLU A 51 19.73 22.50 4.79
CA GLU A 51 18.52 22.61 5.60
C GLU A 51 17.65 21.38 5.46
N GLU A 52 16.86 21.14 6.51
CA GLU A 52 15.96 19.99 6.63
C GLU A 52 14.51 20.42 6.78
N VAL A 53 13.60 19.71 6.13
CA VAL A 53 12.17 19.91 6.25
C VAL A 53 11.50 18.63 6.73
N GLU A 54 10.63 18.76 7.73
CA GLU A 54 9.77 17.69 8.21
C GLU A 54 8.54 17.53 7.31
N LEU A 55 8.36 16.33 6.76
CA LEU A 55 7.24 15.94 5.92
C LEU A 55 6.32 15.00 6.70
N ARG A 56 5.15 15.48 7.11
CA ARG A 56 4.14 14.67 7.78
C ARG A 56 3.19 14.08 6.77
N LEU A 57 3.28 12.77 6.59
CA LEU A 57 2.54 12.03 5.61
C LEU A 57 1.36 11.30 6.24
N THR A 58 0.26 11.23 5.51
CA THR A 58 -0.93 10.48 5.90
C THR A 58 -1.38 9.62 4.74
N LEU A 59 -1.36 8.31 4.94
CA LEU A 59 -1.98 7.34 4.04
C LEU A 59 -3.42 7.12 4.49
N LYS A 60 -4.39 7.47 3.65
CA LYS A 60 -5.81 7.25 3.89
C LYS A 60 -6.32 6.12 3.01
N ARG A 61 -7.04 5.16 3.58
CA ARG A 61 -7.65 4.04 2.88
C ARG A 61 -9.17 4.11 2.97
N SER A 62 -9.87 3.69 1.91
CA SER A 62 -11.33 3.67 1.89
C SER A 62 -11.95 2.59 2.78
N ALA A 63 -11.19 1.53 3.10
CA ALA A 63 -11.58 0.44 3.98
C ALA A 63 -10.37 -0.21 4.65
N ASP A 64 -10.61 -0.90 5.76
CA ASP A 64 -9.60 -1.72 6.42
C ASP A 64 -9.57 -3.11 5.77
N PHE A 65 -8.45 -3.40 5.12
CA PHE A 65 -8.16 -4.72 4.54
C PHE A 65 -6.80 -5.17 5.06
N GLU A 66 -6.78 -6.18 5.93
CA GLU A 66 -5.58 -6.65 6.63
C GLU A 66 -4.52 -7.23 5.67
N GLU A 67 -4.93 -7.68 4.48
CA GLU A 67 -4.05 -8.34 3.49
C GLU A 67 -3.42 -7.36 2.49
N THR A 68 -3.53 -6.04 2.70
CA THR A 68 -2.95 -5.05 1.78
C THR A 68 -1.67 -4.48 2.36
N ASP A 69 -0.53 -4.82 1.77
CA ASP A 69 0.76 -4.23 2.06
C ASP A 69 0.97 -2.96 1.22
N TYR A 70 1.67 -2.00 1.78
CA TYR A 70 2.05 -0.75 1.12
C TYR A 70 3.55 -0.60 1.10
N TYR A 71 4.06 -0.07 -0.01
CA TYR A 71 5.47 0.25 -0.23
C TYR A 71 5.59 1.74 -0.51
N ILE A 72 6.60 2.37 0.06
CA ILE A 72 6.87 3.79 -0.11
C ILE A 72 8.28 4.01 -0.67
N GLY A 73 8.41 5.00 -1.51
CA GLY A 73 9.69 5.48 -2.03
C GLY A 73 9.58 6.91 -2.51
N TYR A 74 10.66 7.41 -3.11
CA TYR A 74 10.63 8.73 -3.74
C TYR A 74 11.47 8.79 -5.00
N ILE A 75 11.19 9.82 -5.80
CA ILE A 75 11.95 10.17 -6.99
C ILE A 75 12.38 11.61 -6.85
N GLN A 76 13.69 11.88 -6.94
CA GLN A 76 14.21 13.24 -7.04
C GLN A 76 13.97 13.77 -8.45
N LEU A 77 13.08 14.76 -8.60
CA LEU A 77 12.72 15.35 -9.89
C LEU A 77 13.62 16.53 -10.25
N ALA A 78 13.97 17.36 -9.27
CA ALA A 78 14.88 18.51 -9.43
C ALA A 78 15.71 18.74 -8.18
N GLY A 79 16.83 19.42 -8.30
CA GLY A 79 17.78 19.63 -7.21
C GLY A 79 18.46 18.35 -6.76
N GLN A 80 18.95 18.32 -5.54
CA GLN A 80 19.55 17.15 -4.90
C GLN A 80 19.24 17.16 -3.39
N GLY A 81 19.00 16.02 -2.82
CA GLY A 81 18.72 15.88 -1.39
C GLY A 81 18.67 14.44 -0.94
N VAL A 82 18.43 14.27 0.34
CA VAL A 82 18.34 12.96 0.99
C VAL A 82 17.03 12.90 1.75
N LEU A 83 16.28 11.82 1.54
CA LEU A 83 15.06 11.51 2.27
C LEU A 83 15.36 10.43 3.30
N TYR A 84 14.89 10.58 4.53
CA TYR A 84 15.10 9.63 5.61
C TYR A 84 13.96 9.68 6.64
N ASP A 85 13.85 8.65 7.44
CA ASP A 85 12.86 8.54 8.51
C ASP A 85 13.40 9.09 9.84
N ARG A 86 12.61 8.97 10.90
CA ARG A 86 12.95 9.50 12.24
C ARG A 86 14.12 8.77 12.92
N GLU A 87 14.45 7.56 12.50
CA GLU A 87 15.63 6.81 12.96
C GLU A 87 16.85 7.03 12.05
N GLU A 88 16.79 8.05 11.16
CA GLU A 88 17.83 8.37 10.18
C GLU A 88 18.07 7.26 9.14
N THR A 89 17.10 6.37 8.95
CA THR A 89 17.14 5.38 7.88
C THR A 89 16.94 6.07 6.53
N ILE A 90 17.95 6.06 5.70
CA ILE A 90 17.91 6.71 4.38
C ILE A 90 17.06 5.88 3.44
N LEU A 91 16.12 6.54 2.75
CA LEU A 91 15.42 6.00 1.61
C LEU A 91 16.21 6.35 0.35
N GLU A 92 16.67 5.36 -0.37
CA GLU A 92 17.40 5.58 -1.62
C GLU A 92 16.45 6.05 -2.73
N ASN A 93 16.93 6.96 -3.56
CA ASN A 93 16.17 7.50 -4.69
C ASN A 93 15.78 6.39 -5.67
N ARG A 94 14.47 6.27 -5.97
CA ARG A 94 13.85 5.26 -6.85
C ARG A 94 13.77 3.84 -6.28
N GLU A 95 14.01 3.66 -4.98
CA GLU A 95 13.80 2.38 -4.29
C GLU A 95 12.50 2.41 -3.50
N LEU A 96 11.88 1.25 -3.35
CA LEU A 96 10.65 1.05 -2.58
C LEU A 96 10.95 0.29 -1.29
N TYR A 97 10.38 0.75 -0.19
CA TYR A 97 10.50 0.17 1.15
C TYR A 97 9.12 -0.20 1.66
N GLU A 98 9.01 -1.29 2.39
CA GLU A 98 7.75 -1.60 3.08
C GLU A 98 7.36 -0.44 4.00
N LEU A 99 6.12 0.04 3.91
CA LEU A 99 5.64 1.13 4.77
C LEU A 99 5.79 0.79 6.26
N THR A 100 5.69 -0.50 6.58
CA THR A 100 5.85 -1.03 7.94
C THR A 100 7.27 -0.91 8.49
N SER A 101 8.27 -0.70 7.64
CA SER A 101 9.66 -0.49 8.04
C SER A 101 9.98 0.97 8.38
N ILE A 102 9.07 1.92 8.07
CA ILE A 102 9.25 3.33 8.41
C ILE A 102 9.09 3.54 9.90
N ALA A 103 10.07 4.22 10.50
CA ALA A 103 10.08 4.50 11.93
C ALA A 103 8.86 5.31 12.38
N GLU A 104 8.33 4.96 13.56
CA GLU A 104 7.18 5.62 14.20
C GLU A 104 5.90 5.67 13.34
N LEU A 105 5.69 4.68 12.45
CA LEU A 105 4.43 4.54 11.74
C LEU A 105 3.27 4.36 12.72
N ASP A 106 2.35 5.33 12.74
CA ASP A 106 1.12 5.24 13.55
C ASP A 106 0.07 4.38 12.84
N ARG A 107 -0.24 3.24 13.45
CA ARG A 107 -1.21 2.24 12.94
C ARG A 107 -2.47 2.15 13.79
N ARG A 108 -2.69 3.06 14.74
CA ARG A 108 -3.85 3.01 15.64
C ARG A 108 -5.17 3.07 14.87
N ASP A 109 -5.19 3.81 13.78
CA ASP A 109 -6.30 3.82 12.82
C ASP A 109 -5.85 3.14 11.53
N PRO A 110 -6.33 1.93 11.22
CA PRO A 110 -5.92 1.21 10.02
C PRO A 110 -6.32 1.91 8.72
N CYS A 111 -7.36 2.75 8.74
CA CYS A 111 -7.78 3.55 7.59
C CYS A 111 -7.02 4.88 7.45
N ARG A 112 -6.24 5.26 8.46
CA ARG A 112 -5.48 6.50 8.49
C ARG A 112 -4.13 6.33 9.17
N GLN A 113 -3.16 5.87 8.43
CA GLN A 113 -1.80 5.67 8.92
C GLN A 113 -0.98 6.94 8.75
N GLN A 114 -0.25 7.35 9.79
CA GLN A 114 0.56 8.57 9.79
C GLN A 114 2.02 8.23 10.05
N PHE A 115 2.92 8.93 9.37
CA PHE A 115 4.37 8.79 9.52
C PHE A 115 5.06 10.08 9.11
N THR A 116 6.31 10.22 9.53
CA THR A 116 7.12 11.41 9.27
C THR A 116 8.39 11.01 8.52
N LEU A 117 8.67 11.72 7.45
CA LEU A 117 9.95 11.69 6.75
C LEU A 117 10.61 13.06 6.85
N PHE A 118 11.93 13.09 6.68
CA PHE A 118 12.73 14.31 6.67
C PHE A 118 13.45 14.40 5.34
N TYR A 119 13.35 15.56 4.71
CA TYR A 119 14.08 15.85 3.49
C TYR A 119 15.15 16.88 3.77
N ARG A 120 16.42 16.56 3.51
CA ARG A 120 17.56 17.48 3.60
C ARG A 120 18.00 17.87 2.19
N ASN A 121 18.00 19.17 1.90
CA ASN A 121 18.51 19.70 0.64
C ASN A 121 20.04 19.71 0.64
N THR A 122 20.65 19.14 -0.39
CA THR A 122 22.12 19.08 -0.56
C THR A 122 22.64 19.90 -1.74
N SER A 123 21.81 20.78 -2.30
CA SER A 123 22.17 21.63 -3.44
C SER A 123 21.60 23.03 -3.30
N ASN A 124 22.17 24.00 -4.04
CA ASN A 124 21.67 25.37 -4.13
C ASN A 124 20.52 25.53 -5.16
N LYS A 125 19.96 24.42 -5.64
CA LYS A 125 18.83 24.44 -6.58
C LYS A 125 17.54 24.15 -5.85
N SER A 126 16.45 24.75 -6.31
CA SER A 126 15.10 24.43 -5.83
C SER A 126 14.84 22.94 -5.99
N PRO A 127 14.70 22.18 -4.88
CA PRO A 127 14.46 20.76 -4.98
C PRO A 127 12.98 20.46 -5.23
N GLU A 128 12.75 19.43 -6.01
CA GLU A 128 11.44 18.82 -6.20
C GLU A 128 11.56 17.31 -6.06
N ILE A 129 10.71 16.72 -5.24
CA ILE A 129 10.60 15.29 -5.04
C ILE A 129 9.18 14.82 -5.31
N GLN A 130 9.06 13.59 -5.76
CA GLN A 130 7.79 12.88 -5.88
C GLN A 130 7.80 11.71 -4.90
N ILE A 131 6.91 11.73 -3.91
CA ILE A 131 6.67 10.58 -3.05
C ILE A 131 5.78 9.62 -3.81
N VAL A 132 6.13 8.34 -3.77
CA VAL A 132 5.41 7.26 -4.45
C VAL A 132 4.97 6.24 -3.40
N VAL A 133 3.70 5.85 -3.41
CA VAL A 133 3.19 4.74 -2.62
C VAL A 133 2.53 3.74 -3.56
N VAL A 134 2.89 2.47 -3.41
CA VAL A 134 2.36 1.35 -4.20
C VAL A 134 1.78 0.32 -3.24
N ASP A 135 0.60 -0.20 -3.52
CA ASP A 135 0.03 -1.31 -2.76
C ASP A 135 0.46 -2.68 -3.33
N SER A 136 0.19 -3.75 -2.60
CA SER A 136 0.48 -5.14 -3.02
C SER A 136 -0.29 -5.59 -4.26
N PHE A 137 -1.29 -4.82 -4.73
CA PHE A 137 -2.06 -5.05 -5.96
C PHE A 137 -1.55 -4.23 -7.15
N GLY A 138 -0.51 -3.39 -6.95
CA GLY A 138 0.09 -2.56 -7.97
C GLY A 138 -0.64 -1.23 -8.23
N GLN A 139 -1.53 -0.81 -7.31
CA GLN A 139 -2.06 0.55 -7.36
C GLN A 139 -0.98 1.52 -6.90
N GLU A 140 -0.78 2.59 -7.66
CA GLU A 140 0.18 3.64 -7.34
C GLU A 140 -0.53 4.95 -7.04
N ARG A 141 -0.01 5.67 -6.03
CA ARG A 141 -0.36 7.08 -5.75
C ARG A 141 0.93 7.85 -5.58
N THR A 142 0.94 9.03 -6.19
CA THR A 142 2.10 9.93 -6.16
C THR A 142 1.73 11.29 -5.58
N LEU A 143 2.69 11.94 -4.94
CA LEU A 143 2.56 13.26 -4.38
C LEU A 143 3.83 14.07 -4.68
N ASN A 144 3.69 15.15 -5.42
CA ASN A 144 4.82 16.07 -5.71
C ASN A 144 4.96 17.09 -4.59
N ILE A 145 6.19 17.29 -4.14
CA ILE A 145 6.58 18.28 -3.13
C ILE A 145 7.75 19.06 -3.70
N GLY A 146 7.57 20.36 -3.84
CA GLY A 146 8.60 21.29 -4.32
C GLY A 146 8.87 22.38 -3.30
N PHE A 147 10.12 22.85 -3.26
CA PHE A 147 10.56 23.94 -2.43
C PHE A 147 11.28 24.99 -3.27
N GLU A 148 11.15 26.26 -2.89
CA GLU A 148 11.97 27.32 -3.45
C GLU A 148 13.33 27.33 -2.73
N ALA A 149 14.42 27.50 -3.47
CA ALA A 149 15.75 27.66 -2.87
C ALA A 149 15.87 29.05 -2.23
N GLU A 150 16.46 29.13 -1.03
CA GLU A 150 16.88 30.37 -0.40
C GLU A 150 18.22 30.90 -0.93
#